data_3e07435da178dea244c6afa4820294e5
#
_entry.id   3e07435da178dea244c6afa4820294e5
#
_cell.length_a   1.000
_cell.length_b   1.000
_cell.length_c   1.000
_cell.angle_alpha   90.00
_cell.angle_beta   90.00
_cell.angle_gamma   90.00
#
_symmetry.space_group_name_H-M   'P 1'
#
loop_
_entity.id
_entity.type
_entity.pdbx_description
1 polymer ?
#
loop_
_entity_poly.entity_id
_entity_poly.type
_entity_poly.pdbx_seq_one_letter_code
_entity_poly.pdbx_strand_id
1 'polypeptide(L)'
;MTKQHSKVSIAQLGKYLWLVVAVSAVALLLAQHSWLGSATINNTKAGPRAVTPRGDLPQEEKSTIALFKQASPSVLNITSIGIERDMFTLNQYQIPQGTGSGFIWDNTGNVITNFHVIQNADAAQVTLADQSPYKARVVGVAPDKDLAVLKIDAPINKLPAIPLGTSKDLQVGQNVYAIGNPFGLDQTLTTG
;
A
#
# COMPACT_ATOMS: atom_id res chain seq x y z
N MET A 1 64.81 -51.12 47.98
CA MET A 1 63.78 -50.83 47.02
C MET A 1 62.62 -50.15 47.71
N THR A 2 62.57 -48.82 47.73
CA THR A 2 61.56 -48.00 48.42
C THR A 2 60.56 -47.46 47.36
N LYS A 3 59.34 -47.94 47.45
CA LYS A 3 58.20 -47.43 46.62
C LYS A 3 57.75 -46.08 47.15
N GLN A 4 57.98 -45.02 46.39
CA GLN A 4 57.51 -43.68 46.69
C GLN A 4 56.07 -43.56 46.20
N HIS A 5 55.12 -43.56 47.14
CA HIS A 5 53.72 -43.24 46.85
C HIS A 5 53.59 -41.71 46.73
N SER A 6 53.36 -41.18 45.54
CA SER A 6 53.07 -39.80 45.40
C SER A 6 51.64 -39.47 45.91
N LYS A 7 51.61 -38.74 47.05
CA LYS A 7 50.34 -38.22 47.60
C LYS A 7 49.85 -37.11 46.71
N VAL A 8 48.79 -37.36 45.91
CA VAL A 8 48.08 -36.32 45.20
C VAL A 8 47.43 -35.37 46.19
N SER A 9 47.78 -34.11 46.17
CA SER A 9 47.28 -33.09 47.10
C SER A 9 45.76 -32.84 46.85
N ILE A 10 45.01 -32.78 47.96
CA ILE A 10 43.54 -32.51 47.95
C ILE A 10 43.22 -31.26 47.15
N ALA A 11 44.11 -30.27 47.11
CA ALA A 11 43.98 -29.06 46.33
C ALA A 11 44.01 -29.29 44.78
N GLN A 12 44.71 -30.31 44.31
CA GLN A 12 44.73 -30.70 42.91
C GLN A 12 43.48 -31.49 42.54
N LEU A 13 42.97 -32.34 43.45
CA LEU A 13 41.67 -33.01 43.19
C LEU A 13 40.53 -32.04 43.04
N GLY A 14 40.49 -30.96 43.82
CA GLY A 14 39.46 -29.91 43.66
C GLY A 14 39.48 -29.22 42.32
N LYS A 15 40.67 -28.95 41.77
CA LYS A 15 40.81 -28.31 40.43
C LYS A 15 40.30 -29.22 39.29
N TYR A 16 40.57 -30.51 39.37
CA TYR A 16 40.10 -31.48 38.39
C TYR A 16 38.58 -31.70 38.50
N LEU A 17 38.02 -31.65 39.69
CA LEU A 17 36.58 -31.75 39.91
C LEU A 17 35.85 -30.56 39.27
N TRP A 18 36.38 -29.33 39.47
CA TRP A 18 35.81 -28.13 38.82
C TRP A 18 35.89 -28.16 37.29
N LEU A 19 37.00 -28.68 36.76
CA LEU A 19 37.15 -28.85 35.30
C LEU A 19 36.14 -29.86 34.75
N VAL A 20 35.93 -30.98 35.43
CA VAL A 20 34.93 -31.97 35.00
C VAL A 20 33.51 -31.40 35.04
N VAL A 21 33.17 -30.64 36.09
CA VAL A 21 31.85 -29.96 36.18
C VAL A 21 31.68 -28.92 35.10
N ALA A 22 32.73 -28.11 34.80
CA ALA A 22 32.66 -27.12 33.74
C ALA A 22 32.51 -27.76 32.36
N VAL A 23 33.24 -28.82 32.05
CA VAL A 23 33.15 -29.55 30.78
C VAL A 23 31.77 -30.22 30.61
N SER A 24 31.24 -30.82 31.68
CA SER A 24 29.90 -31.42 31.62
C SER A 24 28.81 -30.38 31.49
N ALA A 25 28.92 -29.18 32.08
CA ALA A 25 27.99 -28.09 31.89
C ALA A 25 28.01 -27.55 30.46
N VAL A 26 29.21 -27.40 29.86
CA VAL A 26 29.36 -27.00 28.46
C VAL A 26 28.80 -28.06 27.52
N ALA A 27 29.05 -29.34 27.78
CA ALA A 27 28.50 -30.43 26.97
C ALA A 27 26.97 -30.51 27.06
N LEU A 28 26.38 -30.25 28.25
CA LEU A 28 24.92 -30.15 28.41
C LEU A 28 24.33 -28.94 27.66
N LEU A 29 24.97 -27.77 27.68
CA LEU A 29 24.56 -26.59 26.93
C LEU A 29 24.63 -26.83 25.43
N LEU A 30 25.68 -27.47 24.93
CA LEU A 30 25.81 -27.84 23.52
C LEU A 30 24.79 -28.91 23.11
N ALA A 31 24.50 -29.88 23.98
CA ALA A 31 23.43 -30.87 23.72
C ALA A 31 22.05 -30.24 23.71
N GLN A 32 21.76 -29.23 24.54
CA GLN A 32 20.52 -28.46 24.48
C GLN A 32 20.42 -27.63 23.21
N HIS A 33 21.51 -27.04 22.73
CA HIS A 33 21.54 -26.32 21.46
C HIS A 33 21.32 -27.23 20.23
N SER A 34 21.81 -28.45 20.27
CA SER A 34 21.58 -29.44 19.20
C SER A 34 20.16 -30.02 19.22
N TRP A 35 19.49 -30.02 20.39
CA TRP A 35 18.10 -30.47 20.52
C TRP A 35 17.08 -29.38 20.11
N LEU A 36 17.48 -28.09 20.13
CA LEU A 36 16.74 -26.96 19.49
C LEU A 36 17.01 -26.88 17.97
N GLY A 37 17.64 -27.92 17.42
CA GLY A 37 17.85 -28.10 16.00
C GLY A 37 16.53 -28.05 15.27
N SER A 38 16.34 -26.93 14.58
CA SER A 38 15.56 -26.75 13.37
C SER A 38 14.43 -27.75 13.21
N ALA A 39 13.27 -27.44 13.75
CA ALA A 39 12.04 -27.85 13.11
C ALA A 39 12.02 -27.19 11.72
N THR A 40 12.82 -27.67 10.78
CA THR A 40 12.59 -27.44 9.38
C THR A 40 11.18 -27.95 9.13
N ILE A 41 10.25 -27.00 9.02
CA ILE A 41 8.94 -27.27 8.47
C ILE A 41 9.21 -27.72 7.03
N ASN A 42 9.52 -28.98 6.89
CA ASN A 42 9.64 -29.64 5.58
C ASN A 42 8.23 -29.72 4.99
N ASN A 43 7.73 -28.58 4.54
CA ASN A 43 6.50 -28.51 3.75
C ASN A 43 6.79 -28.95 2.29
N THR A 44 7.44 -30.09 2.15
CA THR A 44 7.92 -30.65 0.87
C THR A 44 6.80 -31.17 -0.01
N LYS A 45 5.52 -30.95 0.34
CA LYS A 45 4.38 -31.46 -0.46
C LYS A 45 3.25 -30.44 -0.68
N ALA A 46 3.50 -29.16 -0.46
CA ALA A 46 2.55 -28.14 -0.88
C ALA A 46 2.66 -27.94 -2.41
N GLY A 47 2.09 -28.86 -3.16
CA GLY A 47 1.88 -28.64 -4.59
C GLY A 47 0.83 -27.52 -4.82
N PRO A 48 0.87 -26.85 -5.98
CA PRO A 48 -0.17 -25.89 -6.33
C PRO A 48 -1.54 -26.55 -6.23
N ARG A 49 -2.48 -25.93 -5.50
CA ARG A 49 -3.85 -26.43 -5.44
C ARG A 49 -4.47 -26.28 -6.84
N ALA A 50 -5.17 -27.31 -7.28
CA ALA A 50 -5.95 -27.23 -8.51
C ALA A 50 -6.98 -26.10 -8.38
N VAL A 51 -6.95 -25.15 -9.33
CA VAL A 51 -7.94 -24.09 -9.43
C VAL A 51 -9.10 -24.61 -10.22
N THR A 52 -10.28 -24.65 -9.61
CA THR A 52 -11.52 -24.98 -10.35
C THR A 52 -11.80 -23.85 -11.34
N PRO A 53 -11.92 -24.13 -12.65
CA PRO A 53 -12.27 -23.11 -13.62
C PRO A 53 -13.60 -22.43 -13.24
N ARG A 54 -13.62 -21.10 -13.26
CA ARG A 54 -14.86 -20.35 -13.13
C ARG A 54 -15.69 -20.59 -14.40
N GLY A 55 -16.96 -20.91 -14.27
CA GLY A 55 -17.90 -20.93 -15.40
C GLY A 55 -18.05 -19.57 -16.08
N ASP A 56 -18.84 -19.48 -17.13
CA ASP A 56 -19.16 -18.23 -17.79
C ASP A 56 -19.82 -17.25 -16.83
N LEU A 57 -19.36 -15.97 -16.89
CA LEU A 57 -19.95 -14.90 -16.11
C LEU A 57 -21.34 -14.54 -16.63
N PRO A 58 -22.29 -14.22 -15.74
CA PRO A 58 -23.57 -13.61 -16.11
C PRO A 58 -23.37 -12.34 -16.95
N GLN A 59 -24.34 -12.02 -17.80
CA GLN A 59 -24.26 -10.86 -18.70
C GLN A 59 -24.13 -9.56 -17.91
N GLU A 60 -24.78 -9.44 -16.77
CA GLU A 60 -24.73 -8.29 -15.89
C GLU A 60 -23.29 -8.05 -15.33
N GLU A 61 -22.62 -9.12 -14.88
CA GLU A 61 -21.24 -9.03 -14.43
C GLU A 61 -20.30 -8.63 -15.58
N LYS A 62 -20.51 -9.17 -16.79
CA LYS A 62 -19.73 -8.77 -17.98
C LYS A 62 -19.90 -7.29 -18.29
N SER A 63 -21.12 -6.78 -18.18
CA SER A 63 -21.42 -5.36 -18.42
C SER A 63 -20.75 -4.46 -17.37
N THR A 64 -20.82 -4.81 -16.10
CA THR A 64 -20.16 -4.09 -14.99
C THR A 64 -18.62 -4.06 -15.15
N ILE A 65 -18.04 -5.20 -15.50
CA ILE A 65 -16.59 -5.31 -15.78
C ILE A 65 -16.19 -4.43 -16.96
N ALA A 66 -16.99 -4.42 -18.05
CA ALA A 66 -16.73 -3.61 -19.23
C ALA A 66 -16.80 -2.11 -18.90
N LEU A 67 -17.82 -1.68 -18.15
CA LEU A 67 -17.98 -0.32 -17.68
C LEU A 67 -16.78 0.12 -16.83
N PHE A 68 -16.40 -0.67 -15.85
CA PHE A 68 -15.25 -0.38 -15.00
C PHE A 68 -13.96 -0.25 -15.80
N LYS A 69 -13.67 -1.18 -16.70
CA LYS A 69 -12.49 -1.12 -17.57
C LYS A 69 -12.45 0.11 -18.46
N GLN A 70 -13.61 0.58 -18.91
CA GLN A 70 -13.71 1.77 -19.74
C GLN A 70 -13.52 3.06 -18.95
N ALA A 71 -14.11 3.16 -17.75
CA ALA A 71 -14.15 4.40 -16.98
C ALA A 71 -12.95 4.57 -16.03
N SER A 72 -12.43 3.47 -15.45
CA SER A 72 -11.37 3.51 -14.42
C SER A 72 -10.09 4.22 -14.88
N PRO A 73 -9.63 4.16 -16.15
CA PRO A 73 -8.44 4.91 -16.55
C PRO A 73 -8.58 6.42 -16.47
N SER A 74 -9.82 6.93 -16.51
CA SER A 74 -10.12 8.37 -16.36
C SER A 74 -10.19 8.80 -14.90
N VAL A 75 -10.27 7.88 -13.94
CA VAL A 75 -10.36 8.17 -12.51
C VAL A 75 -8.97 8.23 -11.89
N LEU A 76 -8.72 9.27 -11.14
CA LEU A 76 -7.42 9.60 -10.58
C LEU A 76 -7.50 9.94 -9.09
N ASN A 77 -6.34 9.93 -8.44
CA ASN A 77 -6.20 10.38 -7.06
C ASN A 77 -5.74 11.84 -7.04
N ILE A 78 -6.21 12.58 -6.03
CA ILE A 78 -5.79 13.96 -5.76
C ILE A 78 -5.27 14.02 -4.34
N THR A 79 -4.06 14.54 -4.18
CA THR A 79 -3.44 14.81 -2.88
C THR A 79 -3.36 16.31 -2.69
N SER A 80 -4.01 16.82 -1.65
CA SER A 80 -3.84 18.19 -1.18
C SER A 80 -2.57 18.32 -0.36
N ILE A 81 -1.81 19.39 -0.58
CA ILE A 81 -0.49 19.60 0.01
C ILE A 81 -0.52 20.92 0.75
N GLY A 82 -0.16 20.89 2.03
CA GLY A 82 0.16 22.09 2.82
C GLY A 82 1.64 22.36 2.82
N ILE A 83 2.01 23.64 3.01
CA ILE A 83 3.40 24.09 3.14
C ILE A 83 3.62 24.51 4.59
N GLU A 84 4.38 23.72 5.32
CA GLU A 84 4.85 24.09 6.66
C GLU A 84 6.24 24.69 6.60
N ARG A 85 6.46 25.75 7.39
CA ARG A 85 7.76 26.39 7.51
C ARG A 85 8.32 26.12 8.89
N ASP A 86 9.50 25.54 8.94
CA ASP A 86 10.26 25.41 10.17
C ASP A 86 10.75 26.79 10.62
N MET A 87 10.37 27.21 11.83
CA MET A 87 10.68 28.53 12.40
C MET A 87 12.18 28.72 12.70
N PHE A 88 12.94 27.64 12.86
CA PHE A 88 14.37 27.69 13.20
C PHE A 88 15.27 27.62 11.97
N THR A 89 14.93 26.73 11.02
CA THR A 89 15.75 26.52 9.81
C THR A 89 15.27 27.32 8.62
N LEU A 90 14.07 27.92 8.69
CA LEU A 90 13.36 28.61 7.60
C LEU A 90 13.10 27.69 6.38
N ASN A 91 13.32 26.40 6.51
CA ASN A 91 13.03 25.44 5.47
C ASN A 91 11.50 25.25 5.32
N GLN A 92 11.07 25.04 4.08
CA GLN A 92 9.68 24.71 3.75
C GLN A 92 9.56 23.21 3.49
N TYR A 93 8.57 22.58 4.13
CA TYR A 93 8.23 21.18 3.94
C TYR A 93 6.84 21.06 3.35
N GLN A 94 6.71 20.22 2.33
CA GLN A 94 5.41 19.89 1.75
C GLN A 94 4.83 18.70 2.51
N ILE A 95 3.66 18.87 3.12
CA ILE A 95 3.00 17.85 3.93
C ILE A 95 1.66 17.52 3.28
N PRO A 96 1.39 16.24 2.94
CA PRO A 96 0.06 15.81 2.50
C PRO A 96 -0.97 16.09 3.60
N GLN A 97 -2.03 16.84 3.29
CA GLN A 97 -3.10 17.20 4.24
C GLN A 97 -4.35 16.36 4.04
N GLY A 98 -4.59 15.90 2.83
CA GLY A 98 -5.76 15.10 2.50
C GLY A 98 -5.62 14.45 1.12
N THR A 99 -6.54 13.54 0.85
CA THR A 99 -6.59 12.85 -0.42
C THR A 99 -8.05 12.65 -0.84
N GLY A 100 -8.28 12.56 -2.14
CA GLY A 100 -9.60 12.35 -2.72
C GLY A 100 -9.53 11.81 -4.13
N SER A 101 -10.68 11.63 -4.73
CA SER A 101 -10.80 11.20 -6.11
C SER A 101 -11.17 12.36 -7.03
N GLY A 102 -10.81 12.23 -8.29
CA GLY A 102 -11.25 13.09 -9.37
C GLY A 102 -11.28 12.32 -10.69
N PHE A 103 -11.61 13.00 -11.76
CA PHE A 103 -11.59 12.39 -13.08
C PHE A 103 -11.16 13.38 -14.17
N ILE A 104 -10.60 12.82 -15.23
CA ILE A 104 -10.14 13.57 -16.39
C ILE A 104 -11.37 14.01 -17.21
N TRP A 105 -11.56 15.33 -17.32
CA TRP A 105 -12.66 15.92 -18.07
C TRP A 105 -12.43 15.91 -19.57
N ASP A 106 -11.21 16.24 -19.97
CA ASP A 106 -10.83 16.35 -21.38
C ASP A 106 -9.36 16.01 -21.63
N ASN A 107 -9.00 15.90 -22.88
CA ASN A 107 -7.64 15.59 -23.32
C ASN A 107 -6.66 16.77 -23.23
N THR A 108 -7.11 17.93 -22.76
CA THR A 108 -6.26 19.09 -22.52
C THR A 108 -5.69 19.12 -21.10
N GLY A 109 -6.15 18.20 -20.21
CA GLY A 109 -5.68 18.07 -18.85
C GLY A 109 -6.54 18.78 -17.81
N ASN A 110 -7.79 19.09 -18.12
CA ASN A 110 -8.75 19.51 -17.12
C ASN A 110 -9.24 18.31 -16.32
N VAL A 111 -9.26 18.49 -15.00
CA VAL A 111 -9.63 17.47 -14.01
C VAL A 111 -10.73 18.03 -13.12
N ILE A 112 -11.77 17.26 -12.90
CA ILE A 112 -12.87 17.60 -11.98
C ILE A 112 -12.69 16.83 -10.69
N THR A 113 -12.90 17.53 -9.56
CA THR A 113 -12.90 16.96 -8.22
C THR A 113 -13.86 17.72 -7.32
N ASN A 114 -14.00 17.28 -6.07
CA ASN A 114 -14.75 18.00 -5.05
C ASN A 114 -13.94 19.17 -4.50
N PHE A 115 -14.61 20.28 -4.19
CA PHE A 115 -13.96 21.45 -3.62
C PHE A 115 -13.31 21.15 -2.26
N HIS A 116 -13.99 20.39 -1.40
CA HIS A 116 -13.47 20.05 -0.08
C HIS A 116 -12.14 19.28 -0.12
N VAL A 117 -11.83 18.57 -1.23
CA VAL A 117 -10.55 17.84 -1.40
C VAL A 117 -9.37 18.80 -1.46
N ILE A 118 -9.56 19.99 -2.05
CA ILE A 118 -8.50 20.99 -2.23
C ILE A 118 -8.65 22.21 -1.33
N GLN A 119 -9.70 22.24 -0.52
CA GLN A 119 -9.95 23.34 0.41
C GLN A 119 -8.78 23.48 1.40
N ASN A 120 -8.27 24.71 1.55
CA ASN A 120 -7.13 25.04 2.40
C ASN A 120 -5.78 24.42 1.98
N ALA A 121 -5.68 23.86 0.78
CA ALA A 121 -4.41 23.35 0.26
C ALA A 121 -3.58 24.49 -0.37
N ASP A 122 -2.28 24.52 -0.08
CA ASP A 122 -1.33 25.43 -0.73
C ASP A 122 -0.98 24.94 -2.15
N ALA A 123 -1.05 23.63 -2.37
CA ALA A 123 -0.82 22.97 -3.65
C ALA A 123 -1.63 21.70 -3.78
N ALA A 124 -1.81 21.23 -5.01
CA ALA A 124 -2.44 19.95 -5.30
C ALA A 124 -1.58 19.10 -6.24
N GLN A 125 -1.56 17.81 -6.01
CA GLN A 125 -0.95 16.82 -6.88
C GLN A 125 -2.02 15.85 -7.37
N VAL A 126 -2.01 15.56 -8.66
CA VAL A 126 -2.87 14.57 -9.30
C VAL A 126 -2.02 13.36 -9.66
N THR A 127 -2.45 12.18 -9.26
CA THR A 127 -1.83 10.91 -9.62
C THR A 127 -2.75 10.16 -10.56
N LEU A 128 -2.28 9.90 -11.79
CA LEU A 128 -3.03 9.19 -12.82
C LEU A 128 -3.14 7.69 -12.53
N ALA A 129 -3.95 6.98 -13.31
CA ALA A 129 -4.13 5.54 -13.18
C ALA A 129 -2.82 4.72 -13.36
N ASP A 130 -1.86 5.24 -14.13
CA ASP A 130 -0.53 4.65 -14.33
C ASP A 130 0.48 5.02 -13.21
N GLN A 131 -0.01 5.59 -12.09
CA GLN A 131 0.77 6.06 -10.94
C GLN A 131 1.70 7.24 -11.25
N SER A 132 1.60 7.88 -12.41
CA SER A 132 2.39 9.09 -12.70
C SER A 132 1.81 10.33 -12.00
N PRO A 133 2.62 11.05 -11.19
CA PRO A 133 2.19 12.25 -10.49
C PRO A 133 2.37 13.50 -11.34
N TYR A 134 1.43 14.43 -11.26
CA TYR A 134 1.47 15.75 -11.91
C TYR A 134 1.09 16.84 -10.91
N LYS A 135 1.79 17.97 -10.94
CA LYS A 135 1.35 19.16 -10.22
C LYS A 135 0.08 19.70 -10.85
N ALA A 136 -0.87 20.07 -10.01
CA ALA A 136 -2.12 20.64 -10.46
C ALA A 136 -2.23 22.11 -10.05
N ARG A 137 -2.83 22.93 -10.93
CA ARG A 137 -3.23 24.30 -10.63
C ARG A 137 -4.75 24.42 -10.64
N VAL A 138 -5.29 25.20 -9.75
CA VAL A 138 -6.74 25.45 -9.69
C VAL A 138 -7.14 26.37 -10.85
N VAL A 139 -8.13 25.96 -11.64
CA VAL A 139 -8.73 26.74 -12.73
C VAL A 139 -9.95 27.47 -12.24
N GLY A 140 -10.79 26.83 -11.43
CA GLY A 140 -11.98 27.40 -10.87
C GLY A 140 -12.59 26.52 -9.78
N VAL A 141 -13.42 27.12 -8.95
CA VAL A 141 -14.13 26.43 -7.86
C VAL A 141 -15.57 26.90 -7.77
N ALA A 142 -16.44 26.00 -7.33
CA ALA A 142 -17.84 26.28 -6.99
C ALA A 142 -18.14 25.64 -5.61
N PRO A 143 -17.82 26.34 -4.52
CA PRO A 143 -17.94 25.80 -3.15
C PRO A 143 -19.38 25.40 -2.80
N ASP A 144 -20.38 26.15 -3.27
CA ASP A 144 -21.82 25.86 -3.09
C ASP A 144 -22.27 24.54 -3.72
N LYS A 145 -21.50 24.02 -4.67
CA LYS A 145 -21.73 22.75 -5.38
C LYS A 145 -20.71 21.70 -5.03
N ASP A 146 -19.78 22.03 -4.17
CA ASP A 146 -18.62 21.18 -3.84
C ASP A 146 -17.86 20.70 -5.07
N LEU A 147 -17.60 21.62 -6.02
CA LEU A 147 -16.88 21.32 -7.26
C LEU A 147 -15.62 22.17 -7.40
N ALA A 148 -14.58 21.56 -7.95
CA ALA A 148 -13.34 22.21 -8.35
C ALA A 148 -12.84 21.70 -9.70
N VAL A 149 -12.27 22.60 -10.48
CA VAL A 149 -11.58 22.30 -11.74
C VAL A 149 -10.10 22.54 -11.55
N LEU A 150 -9.32 21.50 -11.78
CA LEU A 150 -7.86 21.55 -11.77
C LEU A 150 -7.32 21.39 -13.18
N LYS A 151 -6.09 21.87 -13.39
CA LYS A 151 -5.34 21.71 -14.64
C LYS A 151 -4.03 21.00 -14.36
N ILE A 152 -3.73 19.99 -15.14
CA ILE A 152 -2.44 19.29 -15.16
C ILE A 152 -1.81 19.38 -16.56
N ASP A 153 -0.47 19.36 -16.58
CA ASP A 153 0.30 19.34 -17.82
C ASP A 153 0.86 17.93 -18.03
N ALA A 154 -0.02 17.04 -18.52
CA ALA A 154 0.31 15.65 -18.84
C ALA A 154 0.23 15.41 -20.35
N PRO A 155 0.98 14.42 -20.89
CA PRO A 155 0.88 14.05 -22.31
C PRO A 155 -0.54 13.59 -22.66
N ILE A 156 -1.04 13.99 -23.83
CA ILE A 156 -2.41 13.74 -24.29
C ILE A 156 -2.79 12.25 -24.31
N ASN A 157 -1.83 11.38 -24.60
CA ASN A 157 -2.03 9.92 -24.59
C ASN A 157 -2.23 9.31 -23.21
N LYS A 158 -2.03 10.10 -22.14
CA LYS A 158 -2.28 9.74 -20.74
C LYS A 158 -3.57 10.34 -20.18
N LEU A 159 -4.31 11.06 -20.99
CA LEU A 159 -5.50 11.82 -20.60
C LEU A 159 -6.79 11.25 -21.24
N PRO A 160 -7.19 10.01 -20.93
CA PRO A 160 -8.47 9.49 -21.39
C PRO A 160 -9.60 10.24 -20.70
N ALA A 161 -10.36 11.02 -21.46
CA ALA A 161 -11.52 11.72 -20.93
C ALA A 161 -12.62 10.74 -20.55
N ILE A 162 -13.32 11.01 -19.41
CA ILE A 162 -14.45 10.18 -18.99
C ILE A 162 -15.61 10.33 -19.97
N PRO A 163 -16.30 9.22 -20.34
CA PRO A 163 -17.53 9.31 -21.13
C PRO A 163 -18.62 10.08 -20.39
N LEU A 164 -19.31 10.99 -21.09
CA LEU A 164 -20.39 11.78 -20.52
C LEU A 164 -21.75 11.19 -20.89
N GLY A 165 -22.66 11.13 -19.92
CA GLY A 165 -24.05 10.75 -20.08
C GLY A 165 -25.02 11.87 -19.73
N THR A 166 -26.31 11.54 -19.65
CA THR A 166 -27.36 12.43 -19.16
C THR A 166 -28.02 11.84 -17.91
N SER A 167 -28.45 12.70 -17.00
CA SER A 167 -29.23 12.30 -15.82
C SER A 167 -30.73 12.59 -16.00
N LYS A 168 -31.17 13.08 -17.18
CA LYS A 168 -32.54 13.52 -17.39
C LYS A 168 -33.56 12.38 -17.51
N ASP A 169 -33.10 11.20 -17.86
CA ASP A 169 -33.90 9.99 -18.12
C ASP A 169 -33.65 8.86 -17.12
N LEU A 170 -33.00 9.17 -16.01
CA LEU A 170 -32.75 8.20 -14.93
C LEU A 170 -34.07 7.77 -14.28
N GLN A 171 -34.19 6.48 -13.97
CA GLN A 171 -35.37 5.89 -13.36
C GLN A 171 -35.02 5.26 -12.01
N VAL A 172 -35.96 5.29 -11.07
CA VAL A 172 -35.82 4.61 -9.78
C VAL A 172 -35.70 3.10 -9.99
N GLY A 173 -34.71 2.49 -9.37
CA GLY A 173 -34.37 1.07 -9.54
C GLY A 173 -33.34 0.81 -10.63
N GLN A 174 -32.85 1.85 -11.30
CA GLN A 174 -31.72 1.72 -12.24
C GLN A 174 -30.41 1.53 -11.45
N ASN A 175 -29.58 0.58 -11.86
CA ASN A 175 -28.26 0.35 -11.25
C ASN A 175 -27.35 1.56 -11.46
N VAL A 176 -26.69 1.99 -10.39
CA VAL A 176 -25.70 3.06 -10.40
C VAL A 176 -24.37 2.54 -9.87
N TYR A 177 -23.29 3.16 -10.34
CA TYR A 177 -21.92 2.78 -9.98
C TYR A 177 -21.14 4.02 -9.59
N ALA A 178 -20.37 3.91 -8.51
CA ALA A 178 -19.38 4.94 -8.17
C ALA A 178 -17.97 4.35 -8.28
N ILE A 179 -17.10 5.08 -8.99
CA ILE A 179 -15.69 4.71 -9.15
C ILE A 179 -14.84 5.80 -8.51
N GLY A 180 -13.92 5.39 -7.65
CA GLY A 180 -12.99 6.30 -6.96
C GLY A 180 -11.61 5.71 -6.82
N ASN A 181 -10.64 6.58 -6.47
CA ASN A 181 -9.27 6.20 -6.08
C ASN A 181 -8.84 7.02 -4.86
N PRO A 182 -9.50 6.83 -3.71
CA PRO A 182 -9.31 7.71 -2.54
C PRO A 182 -7.92 7.59 -1.90
N PHE A 183 -7.22 6.48 -2.10
CA PHE A 183 -5.90 6.23 -1.50
C PHE A 183 -4.74 6.27 -2.49
N GLY A 184 -5.01 6.50 -3.78
CA GLY A 184 -3.99 6.55 -4.82
C GLY A 184 -3.35 5.20 -5.18
N LEU A 185 -3.89 4.09 -4.68
CA LEU A 185 -3.39 2.74 -4.95
C LEU A 185 -4.11 2.12 -6.15
N ASP A 186 -5.38 1.77 -5.95
CA ASP A 186 -6.23 1.14 -6.96
C ASP A 186 -7.61 1.81 -7.00
N GLN A 187 -8.21 1.80 -8.19
CA GLN A 187 -9.60 2.24 -8.35
C GLN A 187 -10.55 1.24 -7.71
N THR A 188 -11.54 1.74 -7.01
CA THR A 188 -12.61 0.96 -6.40
C THR A 188 -13.92 1.22 -7.11
N LEU A 189 -14.76 0.19 -7.25
CA LEU A 189 -16.12 0.28 -7.75
C LEU A 189 -17.09 -0.07 -6.63
N THR A 190 -18.08 0.77 -6.41
CA THR A 190 -19.24 0.47 -5.56
C THR A 190 -20.52 0.52 -6.39
N THR A 191 -21.51 -0.28 -6.02
CA THR A 191 -22.80 -0.40 -6.71
C THR A 191 -23.94 0.00 -5.79
N GLY A 192 -25.00 0.58 -6.35
CA GLY A 192 -26.20 0.97 -5.62
C GLY A 192 -27.44 0.95 -6.50
#